data_1d8573a9efbcf2508929ec8c00e97313
#
_entry.id   1d8573a9efbcf2508929ec8c00e97313
#
_cell.length_a   1.000
_cell.length_b   1.000
_cell.length_c   1.000
_cell.angle_alpha   90.00
_cell.angle_beta   90.00
_cell.angle_gamma   90.00
#
_symmetry.space_group_name_H-M   'P 1'
#
loop_
_entity.id
_entity.type
_entity.pdbx_description
1 polymer ?
#
loop_
_entity_poly.entity_id
_entity_poly.type
_entity_poly.pdbx_seq_one_letter_code
_entity_poly.pdbx_strand_id
1 'polypeptide(L)'
;MRGWSRPLAAGVLMILSAACTGGGQPSASSPGAPVTLTLRDFSVEQTDFHSQVATEYQRLNPNVTIKWESVAQAQYEQTLPLAFQSRQAPDLFYWQKQGSNTMNWLLSNGWISTVSPDGKVPADWMKRWPAGSFQNGINMKDGKVYGFPWQDTHYWGPGYMYMNKAVFAQAGLDLNNPPTTWSQLADTCATIKSKTKAYCMAVPLKGTDWQRTWYAMAAGNMTDLFFDYKNGRFSLDNPAMLETFSYLQGLYKKGYFAPGVQDKSFSRQQFAAGQAAIYMDGPWMISVWDQLGFHSDAYVVAAHPNPDGGAKGALSSLNSQNAYWVSSQTQHAAEAWKFVQWMTNPTGFFAQNFLSHQFATLAFSDDKKLLTDPAWKQIFKIADNAGFRVQYPDPLLKCPALAQSSAYTNASALHPNWEHQVMVDAITSNKDLKPAAQLVVSTRQQMLESELQKEAATGLKVSTSCYEFATNGWDYTQNFNAANYSRP
;
A
#
# COMPACT_ATOMS: atom_id res chain seq x y z
N MET A 1 -63.46 -30.54 14.25
CA MET A 1 -63.99 -30.99 15.56
C MET A 1 -63.15 -30.31 16.64
N ARG A 2 -63.86 -29.53 17.47
CA ARG A 2 -63.50 -29.05 18.83
C ARG A 2 -62.14 -28.35 18.97
N GLY A 3 -61.96 -27.08 19.19
CA GLY A 3 -62.77 -26.11 19.93
C GLY A 3 -62.37 -26.05 21.41
N TRP A 4 -61.73 -24.89 21.84
CA TRP A 4 -61.91 -24.26 23.15
C TRP A 4 -60.89 -23.13 23.27
N SER A 5 -61.15 -21.91 23.10
CA SER A 5 -61.72 -20.79 23.90
C SER A 5 -60.88 -20.34 25.11
N ARG A 6 -60.57 -19.06 24.98
CA ARG A 6 -59.98 -18.03 25.84
C ARG A 6 -60.46 -17.99 27.33
N PRO A 7 -59.82 -17.18 28.25
CA PRO A 7 -60.04 -15.74 28.23
C PRO A 7 -58.85 -14.82 28.57
N LEU A 8 -59.11 -13.51 28.29
CA LEU A 8 -58.39 -12.28 28.57
C LEU A 8 -58.18 -12.01 30.09
N ALA A 9 -57.08 -11.33 30.42
CA ALA A 9 -57.02 -10.35 31.51
C ALA A 9 -56.23 -9.11 31.09
N ALA A 10 -56.88 -7.97 31.08
CA ALA A 10 -56.35 -6.68 30.85
C ALA A 10 -55.70 -6.12 32.13
N GLY A 11 -54.47 -5.66 32.02
CA GLY A 11 -53.77 -4.88 33.05
C GLY A 11 -53.24 -3.58 32.44
N VAL A 12 -53.95 -2.48 32.71
CA VAL A 12 -53.52 -1.11 32.36
C VAL A 12 -52.45 -0.69 33.35
N LEU A 13 -51.25 -0.39 32.86
CA LEU A 13 -50.24 0.36 33.62
C LEU A 13 -49.92 1.64 32.90
N MET A 14 -50.35 2.76 33.46
CA MET A 14 -49.88 4.10 33.08
C MET A 14 -48.41 4.23 33.44
N ILE A 15 -47.57 4.62 32.45
CA ILE A 15 -46.22 5.09 32.70
C ILE A 15 -46.17 6.55 32.27
N LEU A 16 -45.85 7.40 33.26
CA LEU A 16 -45.57 8.82 33.08
C LEU A 16 -44.35 9.01 32.15
N SER A 17 -44.54 9.80 31.14
CA SER A 17 -43.46 10.33 30.30
C SER A 17 -42.76 11.47 31.06
N ALA A 18 -41.53 11.21 31.53
CA ALA A 18 -40.60 12.26 31.90
C ALA A 18 -39.68 12.54 30.70
N ALA A 19 -39.89 13.66 30.04
CA ALA A 19 -38.99 14.20 29.03
C ALA A 19 -37.75 14.75 29.74
N CYS A 20 -36.63 14.06 29.59
CA CYS A 20 -35.31 14.62 29.89
C CYS A 20 -34.63 15.00 28.58
N THR A 21 -34.68 16.29 28.24
CA THR A 21 -33.74 16.94 27.34
C THR A 21 -32.39 17.00 28.02
N GLY A 22 -31.51 16.07 27.67
CA GLY A 22 -30.12 16.06 28.10
C GLY A 22 -29.22 15.99 26.89
N GLY A 23 -28.63 17.12 26.48
CA GLY A 23 -27.51 17.15 25.55
C GLY A 23 -26.35 16.36 26.13
N GLY A 24 -26.07 15.20 25.56
CA GLY A 24 -24.94 14.37 25.97
C GLY A 24 -23.63 15.05 25.63
N GLN A 25 -22.98 15.68 26.60
CA GLN A 25 -21.53 15.90 26.55
C GLN A 25 -20.85 14.53 26.51
N PRO A 26 -19.75 14.38 25.74
CA PRO A 26 -18.95 13.16 25.81
C PRO A 26 -18.43 13.00 27.24
N SER A 27 -18.81 11.92 27.90
CA SER A 27 -18.34 11.56 29.23
C SER A 27 -16.82 11.37 29.19
N ALA A 28 -16.07 12.27 29.82
CA ALA A 28 -14.67 12.01 30.12
C ALA A 28 -14.62 10.76 31.02
N SER A 29 -13.96 9.71 30.56
CA SER A 29 -13.74 8.49 31.34
C SER A 29 -13.03 8.86 32.65
N SER A 30 -13.57 8.37 33.77
CA SER A 30 -12.95 8.56 35.06
C SER A 30 -11.53 7.99 35.07
N PRO A 31 -10.54 8.67 35.69
CA PRO A 31 -9.19 8.12 35.76
C PRO A 31 -9.20 6.76 36.47
N GLY A 32 -8.84 5.69 35.75
CA GLY A 32 -8.74 4.34 36.31
C GLY A 32 -9.82 3.33 35.87
N ALA A 33 -10.84 3.73 35.09
CA ALA A 33 -11.78 2.77 34.53
C ALA A 33 -11.08 1.84 33.49
N PRO A 34 -11.38 0.53 33.46
CA PRO A 34 -10.85 -0.38 32.45
C PRO A 34 -11.25 0.06 31.03
N VAL A 35 -10.29 0.13 30.14
CA VAL A 35 -10.47 0.50 28.71
C VAL A 35 -9.94 -0.65 27.84
N THR A 36 -10.70 -0.99 26.80
CA THR A 36 -10.21 -1.84 25.73
C THR A 36 -10.02 -1.02 24.47
N LEU A 37 -8.79 -0.90 23.99
CA LEU A 37 -8.47 -0.35 22.69
C LEU A 37 -8.43 -1.47 21.66
N THR A 38 -9.15 -1.29 20.57
CA THR A 38 -9.23 -2.24 19.46
C THR A 38 -8.42 -1.73 18.26
N LEU A 39 -7.55 -2.57 17.74
CA LEU A 39 -6.77 -2.29 16.55
C LEU A 39 -7.06 -3.33 15.47
N ARG A 40 -7.04 -2.91 14.21
CA ARG A 40 -7.22 -3.84 13.09
C ARG A 40 -6.32 -3.50 11.91
N ASP A 41 -5.70 -4.53 11.35
CA ASP A 41 -4.90 -4.46 10.13
C ASP A 41 -4.99 -5.78 9.31
N PHE A 42 -4.11 -5.94 8.32
CA PHE A 42 -4.01 -7.15 7.51
C PHE A 42 -2.63 -7.82 7.56
N SER A 43 -1.81 -7.48 8.54
CA SER A 43 -0.46 -8.03 8.75
C SER A 43 -0.51 -9.32 9.57
N VAL A 44 -1.12 -10.37 9.01
CA VAL A 44 -1.32 -11.66 9.70
C VAL A 44 0.01 -12.29 10.15
N GLU A 45 1.10 -11.97 9.44
CA GLU A 45 2.46 -12.38 9.77
C GLU A 45 3.00 -11.73 11.04
N GLN A 46 2.33 -10.74 11.59
CA GLN A 46 2.75 -9.99 12.77
C GLN A 46 1.91 -10.31 14.03
N THR A 47 1.03 -11.30 13.96
CA THR A 47 0.06 -11.59 15.03
C THR A 47 0.71 -11.86 16.38
N ASP A 48 1.81 -12.64 16.41
CA ASP A 48 2.53 -12.93 17.65
C ASP A 48 3.21 -11.67 18.23
N PHE A 49 3.78 -10.84 17.36
CA PHE A 49 4.33 -9.56 17.74
C PHE A 49 3.26 -8.61 18.29
N HIS A 50 2.08 -8.54 17.66
CA HIS A 50 0.96 -7.72 18.17
C HIS A 50 0.52 -8.18 19.57
N SER A 51 0.56 -9.48 19.86
CA SER A 51 0.28 -10.02 21.18
C SER A 51 1.33 -9.60 22.22
N GLN A 52 2.63 -9.56 21.83
CA GLN A 52 3.71 -9.07 22.68
C GLN A 52 3.55 -7.56 22.97
N VAL A 53 3.20 -6.76 21.95
CA VAL A 53 2.91 -5.33 22.08
C VAL A 53 1.75 -5.08 23.04
N ALA A 54 0.67 -5.83 22.90
CA ALA A 54 -0.50 -5.75 23.78
C ALA A 54 -0.13 -6.05 25.23
N THR A 55 0.64 -7.11 25.45
CA THR A 55 1.11 -7.54 26.78
C THR A 55 1.99 -6.46 27.44
N GLU A 56 2.96 -5.93 26.70
CA GLU A 56 3.88 -4.92 27.26
C GLU A 56 3.17 -3.59 27.52
N TYR A 57 2.26 -3.17 26.63
CA TYR A 57 1.49 -1.95 26.88
C TYR A 57 0.58 -2.08 28.09
N GLN A 58 -0.09 -3.20 28.26
CA GLN A 58 -0.95 -3.49 29.42
C GLN A 58 -0.13 -3.55 30.72
N ARG A 59 1.09 -4.11 30.69
CA ARG A 59 2.00 -4.11 31.83
C ARG A 59 2.33 -2.68 32.32
N LEU A 60 2.50 -1.74 31.39
CA LEU A 60 2.78 -0.33 31.67
C LEU A 60 1.51 0.47 32.02
N ASN A 61 0.36 0.02 31.52
CA ASN A 61 -0.95 0.68 31.67
C ASN A 61 -2.00 -0.36 32.10
N PRO A 62 -2.04 -0.79 33.36
CA PRO A 62 -2.85 -1.94 33.81
C PRO A 62 -4.36 -1.83 33.52
N ASN A 63 -4.86 -0.59 33.38
CA ASN A 63 -6.26 -0.34 33.10
C ASN A 63 -6.57 -0.38 31.58
N VAL A 64 -5.58 -0.57 30.69
CA VAL A 64 -5.78 -0.57 29.25
C VAL A 64 -5.46 -1.96 28.68
N THR A 65 -6.44 -2.57 28.05
CA THR A 65 -6.26 -3.81 27.28
C THR A 65 -6.20 -3.47 25.80
N ILE A 66 -5.21 -3.99 25.09
CA ILE A 66 -5.11 -3.87 23.63
C ILE A 66 -5.66 -5.16 22.98
N LYS A 67 -6.62 -5.01 22.08
CA LYS A 67 -7.09 -6.10 21.20
C LYS A 67 -6.68 -5.76 19.77
N TRP A 68 -5.67 -6.44 19.27
CA TRP A 68 -5.18 -6.24 17.91
C TRP A 68 -5.56 -7.43 17.04
N GLU A 69 -6.39 -7.18 16.03
CA GLU A 69 -6.86 -8.19 15.09
C GLU A 69 -6.20 -7.99 13.74
N SER A 70 -5.52 -9.01 13.23
CA SER A 70 -4.98 -9.06 11.87
C SER A 70 -5.71 -10.13 11.07
N VAL A 71 -6.22 -9.77 9.91
CA VAL A 71 -6.92 -10.70 9.00
C VAL A 71 -6.35 -10.59 7.59
N ALA A 72 -6.55 -11.63 6.77
CA ALA A 72 -6.07 -11.60 5.39
C ALA A 72 -6.58 -10.37 4.62
N GLN A 73 -5.73 -9.73 3.82
CA GLN A 73 -6.00 -8.44 3.18
C GLN A 73 -7.34 -8.40 2.45
N ALA A 74 -7.67 -9.43 1.66
CA ALA A 74 -8.94 -9.47 0.92
C ALA A 74 -10.17 -9.49 1.85
N GLN A 75 -10.09 -10.17 2.98
CA GLN A 75 -11.13 -10.16 4.02
C GLN A 75 -11.18 -8.81 4.73
N TYR A 76 -10.02 -8.24 5.05
CA TYR A 76 -9.91 -6.93 5.68
C TYR A 76 -10.61 -5.84 4.86
N GLU A 77 -10.31 -5.76 3.56
CA GLU A 77 -10.87 -4.78 2.64
C GLU A 77 -12.40 -4.90 2.49
N GLN A 78 -12.95 -6.10 2.68
CA GLN A 78 -14.39 -6.33 2.68
C GLN A 78 -15.06 -6.01 4.02
N THR A 79 -14.42 -6.35 5.13
CA THR A 79 -15.05 -6.30 6.46
C THR A 79 -14.89 -4.96 7.16
N LEU A 80 -13.81 -4.20 6.91
CA LEU A 80 -13.63 -2.90 7.55
C LEU A 80 -14.74 -1.89 7.19
N PRO A 81 -15.17 -1.73 5.92
CA PRO A 81 -16.33 -0.87 5.58
C PRO A 81 -17.61 -1.27 6.32
N LEU A 82 -17.85 -2.57 6.46
CA LEU A 82 -19.03 -3.07 7.18
C LEU A 82 -18.95 -2.77 8.68
N ALA A 83 -17.77 -2.81 9.27
CA ALA A 83 -17.56 -2.42 10.67
C ALA A 83 -17.90 -0.94 10.91
N PHE A 84 -17.51 -0.05 9.99
CA PHE A 84 -17.90 1.37 10.07
C PHE A 84 -19.41 1.57 9.91
N GLN A 85 -20.04 0.87 8.98
CA GLN A 85 -21.49 0.94 8.75
C GLN A 85 -22.30 0.44 9.97
N SER A 86 -21.85 -0.62 10.64
CA SER A 86 -22.48 -1.20 11.83
C SER A 86 -22.10 -0.52 13.14
N ARG A 87 -21.26 0.54 13.10
CA ARG A 87 -20.71 1.22 14.28
C ARG A 87 -19.88 0.29 15.20
N GLN A 88 -19.19 -0.65 14.59
CA GLN A 88 -18.27 -1.59 15.25
C GLN A 88 -16.83 -1.43 14.73
N ALA A 89 -16.48 -0.24 14.26
CA ALA A 89 -15.16 0.07 13.78
C ALA A 89 -14.13 -0.03 14.92
N PRO A 90 -12.90 -0.48 14.65
CA PRO A 90 -11.82 -0.45 15.63
C PRO A 90 -11.46 0.98 16.01
N ASP A 91 -10.77 1.18 17.16
CA ASP A 91 -10.29 2.51 17.59
C ASP A 91 -9.15 3.00 16.71
N LEU A 92 -8.25 2.11 16.34
CA LEU A 92 -7.17 2.37 15.37
C LEU A 92 -7.19 1.32 14.27
N PHE A 93 -6.82 1.73 13.07
CA PHE A 93 -6.76 0.81 11.95
C PHE A 93 -5.73 1.26 10.91
N TYR A 94 -5.14 0.27 10.25
CA TYR A 94 -4.27 0.49 9.11
C TYR A 94 -5.11 0.48 7.83
N TRP A 95 -4.99 1.50 7.01
CA TRP A 95 -5.65 1.52 5.71
C TRP A 95 -4.81 2.26 4.70
N GLN A 96 -4.62 1.62 3.56
CA GLN A 96 -4.01 2.22 2.39
C GLN A 96 -4.87 1.90 1.18
N LYS A 97 -5.46 2.90 0.58
CA LYS A 97 -6.22 2.73 -0.66
C LYS A 97 -5.32 3.04 -1.84
N GLN A 98 -5.03 2.03 -2.65
CA GLN A 98 -4.20 2.21 -3.84
C GLN A 98 -4.86 3.17 -4.84
N GLY A 99 -4.04 4.05 -5.43
CA GLY A 99 -4.48 4.97 -6.50
C GLY A 99 -5.36 6.13 -6.04
N SER A 100 -5.50 6.37 -4.73
CA SER A 100 -6.26 7.51 -4.20
C SER A 100 -5.58 8.16 -3.01
N ASN A 101 -5.93 9.42 -2.73
CA ASN A 101 -5.59 10.05 -1.47
C ASN A 101 -6.39 9.39 -0.34
N THR A 102 -5.73 8.50 0.39
CA THR A 102 -6.36 7.69 1.44
C THR A 102 -7.03 8.56 2.51
N MET A 103 -6.36 9.61 3.01
CA MET A 103 -6.91 10.47 4.05
C MET A 103 -8.22 11.13 3.63
N ASN A 104 -8.23 11.76 2.45
CA ASN A 104 -9.43 12.48 2.00
C ASN A 104 -10.60 11.53 1.72
N TRP A 105 -10.32 10.33 1.19
CA TRP A 105 -11.34 9.30 1.05
C TRP A 105 -11.89 8.85 2.41
N LEU A 106 -11.04 8.64 3.41
CA LEU A 106 -11.47 8.28 4.78
C LEU A 106 -12.27 9.42 5.44
N LEU A 107 -11.85 10.67 5.23
CA LEU A 107 -12.58 11.85 5.72
C LEU A 107 -13.96 12.01 5.06
N SER A 108 -14.05 11.81 3.74
CA SER A 108 -15.33 11.92 3.02
C SER A 108 -16.33 10.84 3.43
N ASN A 109 -15.84 9.68 3.88
CA ASN A 109 -16.67 8.62 4.46
C ASN A 109 -16.92 8.79 5.96
N GLY A 110 -16.37 9.82 6.60
CA GLY A 110 -16.52 10.05 8.02
C GLY A 110 -15.87 8.97 8.91
N TRP A 111 -14.79 8.31 8.45
CA TRP A 111 -14.21 7.17 9.14
C TRP A 111 -13.09 7.55 10.11
N ILE A 112 -12.46 8.70 9.92
CA ILE A 112 -11.30 9.10 10.74
C ILE A 112 -11.54 10.40 11.51
N SER A 113 -10.86 10.48 12.63
CA SER A 113 -10.68 11.68 13.45
C SER A 113 -9.20 12.07 13.46
N THR A 114 -8.88 13.18 14.12
CA THR A 114 -7.49 13.57 14.37
C THR A 114 -6.79 12.57 15.30
N VAL A 115 -5.46 12.40 15.12
CA VAL A 115 -4.66 11.45 15.92
C VAL A 115 -4.63 11.81 17.39
N SER A 116 -4.73 13.11 17.74
CA SER A 116 -4.90 13.59 19.11
C SER A 116 -6.34 14.09 19.32
N PRO A 117 -6.90 14.00 20.53
CA PRO A 117 -8.30 14.36 20.79
C PRO A 117 -8.65 15.83 20.46
N ASP A 118 -7.69 16.74 20.65
CA ASP A 118 -7.85 18.17 20.37
C ASP A 118 -7.35 18.60 18.99
N GLY A 119 -6.86 17.65 18.18
CA GLY A 119 -6.27 17.88 16.87
C GLY A 119 -4.87 18.52 16.91
N LYS A 120 -4.30 18.74 18.09
CA LYS A 120 -2.95 19.32 18.25
C LYS A 120 -1.96 18.23 18.61
N VAL A 121 -0.88 18.14 17.86
CA VAL A 121 0.22 17.23 18.15
C VAL A 121 1.46 18.01 18.60
N PRO A 122 2.21 17.52 19.60
CA PRO A 122 3.46 18.15 20.01
C PRO A 122 4.47 18.19 18.87
N ALA A 123 5.17 19.30 18.71
CA ALA A 123 6.20 19.44 17.68
C ALA A 123 7.29 18.36 17.80
N ASP A 124 7.63 17.97 19.02
CA ASP A 124 8.63 16.93 19.28
C ASP A 124 8.14 15.53 18.86
N TRP A 125 6.84 15.29 18.90
CA TRP A 125 6.29 14.05 18.37
C TRP A 125 6.46 14.00 16.84
N MET A 126 6.15 15.08 16.11
CA MET A 126 6.33 15.13 14.65
C MET A 126 7.79 15.03 14.22
N LYS A 127 8.74 15.52 15.03
CA LYS A 127 10.19 15.42 14.76
C LYS A 127 10.73 13.98 14.78
N ARG A 128 9.95 13.01 15.22
CA ARG A 128 10.33 11.57 15.14
C ARG A 128 10.42 11.08 13.70
N TRP A 129 9.79 11.76 12.77
CA TRP A 129 9.80 11.45 11.35
C TRP A 129 10.73 12.38 10.57
N PRO A 130 11.25 11.92 9.42
CA PRO A 130 11.98 12.78 8.50
C PRO A 130 11.17 14.02 8.08
N ALA A 131 11.85 15.10 7.77
CA ALA A 131 11.20 16.30 7.24
C ALA A 131 10.35 15.98 6.01
N GLY A 132 9.14 16.56 5.93
CA GLY A 132 8.20 16.30 4.83
C GLY A 132 7.30 15.06 5.01
N SER A 133 7.42 14.31 6.10
CA SER A 133 6.54 13.15 6.37
C SER A 133 5.09 13.55 6.66
N PHE A 134 4.87 14.74 7.20
CA PHE A 134 3.53 15.28 7.45
C PHE A 134 3.21 16.36 6.41
N GLN A 135 2.20 16.10 5.59
CA GLN A 135 1.84 16.95 4.47
C GLN A 135 0.34 17.25 4.46
N ASN A 136 0.00 18.51 4.22
CA ASN A 136 -1.40 18.92 4.06
C ASN A 136 -2.01 18.22 2.83
N GLY A 137 -3.18 17.61 3.01
CA GLY A 137 -3.87 16.82 1.98
C GLY A 137 -3.46 15.34 1.92
N ILE A 138 -2.36 14.92 2.55
CA ILE A 138 -1.90 13.51 2.59
C ILE A 138 -2.27 12.86 3.94
N ASN A 139 -1.82 13.45 5.04
CA ASN A 139 -2.06 12.98 6.42
C ASN A 139 -2.37 14.13 7.38
N MET A 140 -2.40 15.36 6.87
CA MET A 140 -2.80 16.58 7.56
C MET A 140 -3.88 17.31 6.79
N LYS A 141 -4.74 18.05 7.52
CA LYS A 141 -5.72 18.98 6.97
C LYS A 141 -5.95 20.11 7.97
N ASP A 142 -5.90 21.36 7.49
CA ASP A 142 -6.16 22.57 8.30
C ASP A 142 -5.29 22.61 9.58
N GLY A 143 -4.01 22.25 9.46
CA GLY A 143 -3.05 22.21 10.57
C GLY A 143 -3.23 21.05 11.55
N LYS A 144 -4.18 20.15 11.31
CA LYS A 144 -4.45 18.98 12.15
C LYS A 144 -3.89 17.72 11.51
N VAL A 145 -3.39 16.80 12.33
CA VAL A 145 -2.87 15.49 11.91
C VAL A 145 -3.97 14.43 12.05
N TYR A 146 -4.21 13.68 10.98
CA TYR A 146 -5.23 12.62 10.92
C TYR A 146 -4.63 11.22 10.87
N GLY A 147 -3.44 11.07 10.32
CA GLY A 147 -2.72 9.81 10.25
C GLY A 147 -1.22 10.03 10.42
N PHE A 148 -0.50 8.98 10.75
CA PHE A 148 0.94 9.04 10.90
C PHE A 148 1.60 7.97 10.02
N PRO A 149 2.68 8.33 9.27
CA PRO A 149 3.40 7.41 8.42
C PRO A 149 3.98 6.26 9.24
N TRP A 150 3.81 5.04 8.72
CA TRP A 150 4.20 3.83 9.43
C TRP A 150 5.57 3.33 8.98
N GLN A 151 5.71 3.07 7.69
CA GLN A 151 6.91 2.48 7.10
C GLN A 151 7.71 3.51 6.32
N ASP A 152 9.01 3.32 6.27
CA ASP A 152 9.89 4.11 5.43
C ASP A 152 9.69 3.75 3.95
N THR A 153 9.08 4.65 3.21
CA THR A 153 8.71 4.44 1.81
C THR A 153 9.90 4.44 0.85
N HIS A 154 11.10 4.83 1.31
CA HIS A 154 12.31 4.70 0.52
C HIS A 154 12.63 3.22 0.22
N TYR A 155 12.43 2.34 1.20
CA TYR A 155 12.66 0.90 1.04
C TYR A 155 11.39 0.13 0.68
N TRP A 156 10.23 0.65 1.05
CA TRP A 156 8.94 -0.02 0.92
C TRP A 156 8.35 0.12 -0.48
N GLY A 157 8.01 -1.00 -1.09
CA GLY A 157 7.37 -1.06 -2.41
C GLY A 157 7.96 -2.15 -3.30
N PRO A 158 7.30 -2.52 -4.41
CA PRO A 158 7.82 -3.49 -5.36
C PRO A 158 9.11 -2.96 -6.02
N GLY A 159 9.86 -3.85 -6.65
CA GLY A 159 11.10 -3.50 -7.35
C GLY A 159 12.26 -4.44 -7.03
N TYR A 160 12.04 -5.40 -6.15
CA TYR A 160 13.03 -6.40 -5.79
C TYR A 160 12.73 -7.72 -6.49
N MET A 161 13.77 -8.33 -7.03
CA MET A 161 13.74 -9.64 -7.67
C MET A 161 14.34 -10.67 -6.71
N TYR A 162 13.54 -11.63 -6.31
CA TYR A 162 13.93 -12.74 -5.45
C TYR A 162 14.25 -13.95 -6.31
N MET A 163 15.39 -14.60 -6.04
CA MET A 163 15.90 -15.75 -6.80
C MET A 163 16.07 -16.96 -5.88
N ASN A 164 15.40 -18.07 -6.17
CA ASN A 164 15.47 -19.31 -5.38
C ASN A 164 16.80 -20.02 -5.60
N LYS A 165 17.61 -20.15 -4.55
CA LYS A 165 18.96 -20.74 -4.62
C LYS A 165 18.97 -22.17 -5.11
N ALA A 166 18.02 -22.99 -4.65
CA ALA A 166 17.96 -24.41 -5.04
C ALA A 166 17.69 -24.56 -6.54
N VAL A 167 16.74 -23.77 -7.09
CA VAL A 167 16.39 -23.82 -8.51
C VAL A 167 17.55 -23.29 -9.39
N PHE A 168 18.19 -22.19 -8.98
CA PHE A 168 19.34 -21.65 -9.69
C PHE A 168 20.52 -22.62 -9.70
N ALA A 169 20.81 -23.29 -8.56
CA ALA A 169 21.85 -24.32 -8.48
C ALA A 169 21.54 -25.52 -9.41
N GLN A 170 20.29 -26.01 -9.45
CA GLN A 170 19.87 -27.07 -10.38
C GLN A 170 20.05 -26.65 -11.85
N ALA A 171 19.83 -25.38 -12.16
CA ALA A 171 20.03 -24.83 -13.49
C ALA A 171 21.52 -24.58 -13.82
N GLY A 172 22.41 -24.63 -12.85
CA GLY A 172 23.84 -24.28 -13.00
C GLY A 172 24.04 -22.78 -13.24
N LEU A 173 23.18 -21.93 -12.64
CA LEU A 173 23.23 -20.48 -12.74
C LEU A 173 23.93 -19.88 -11.53
N ASP A 174 24.73 -18.84 -11.74
CA ASP A 174 25.47 -18.13 -10.70
C ASP A 174 24.62 -16.99 -10.12
N LEU A 175 24.30 -17.07 -8.84
CA LEU A 175 23.55 -16.07 -8.11
C LEU A 175 24.33 -14.79 -7.77
N ASN A 176 25.68 -14.82 -7.90
CA ASN A 176 26.48 -13.61 -7.74
C ASN A 176 26.39 -12.69 -8.97
N ASN A 177 25.92 -13.22 -10.09
CA ASN A 177 25.68 -12.52 -11.34
C ASN A 177 24.20 -12.58 -11.73
N PRO A 178 23.30 -11.90 -10.97
CA PRO A 178 21.89 -11.88 -11.27
C PRO A 178 21.62 -11.21 -12.63
N PRO A 179 20.52 -11.57 -13.33
CA PRO A 179 20.13 -10.88 -14.56
C PRO A 179 19.82 -9.42 -14.26
N THR A 180 20.54 -8.50 -14.89
CA THR A 180 20.38 -7.04 -14.75
C THR A 180 19.68 -6.42 -15.94
N THR A 181 19.55 -7.17 -17.07
CA THR A 181 18.85 -6.73 -18.26
C THR A 181 17.74 -7.70 -18.66
N TRP A 182 16.85 -7.23 -19.52
CA TRP A 182 15.76 -8.04 -20.04
C TRP A 182 16.25 -9.26 -20.86
N SER A 183 17.27 -9.08 -21.68
CA SER A 183 17.86 -10.20 -22.41
C SER A 183 18.48 -11.24 -21.47
N GLN A 184 19.22 -10.80 -20.46
CA GLN A 184 19.76 -11.70 -19.45
C GLN A 184 18.67 -12.44 -18.65
N LEU A 185 17.56 -11.78 -18.33
CA LEU A 185 16.41 -12.43 -17.68
C LEU A 185 15.81 -13.49 -18.61
N ALA A 186 15.64 -13.19 -19.90
CA ALA A 186 15.12 -14.15 -20.87
C ALA A 186 16.04 -15.38 -21.03
N ASP A 187 17.37 -15.19 -21.06
CA ASP A 187 18.36 -16.26 -21.14
C ASP A 187 18.38 -17.10 -19.84
N THR A 188 18.29 -16.45 -18.69
CA THR A 188 18.10 -17.12 -17.40
C THR A 188 16.85 -18.00 -17.41
N CYS A 189 15.74 -17.48 -17.90
CA CYS A 189 14.49 -18.22 -18.02
C CYS A 189 14.60 -19.42 -19.01
N ALA A 190 15.28 -19.24 -20.12
CA ALA A 190 15.52 -20.32 -21.06
C ALA A 190 16.36 -21.45 -20.43
N THR A 191 17.39 -21.08 -19.66
CA THR A 191 18.25 -22.03 -18.96
C THR A 191 17.49 -22.78 -17.88
N ILE A 192 16.69 -22.10 -17.05
CA ILE A 192 15.85 -22.73 -16.01
C ILE A 192 14.89 -23.72 -16.64
N LYS A 193 14.17 -23.32 -17.70
CA LYS A 193 13.22 -24.18 -18.40
C LYS A 193 13.86 -25.41 -19.01
N SER A 194 15.09 -25.29 -19.53
CA SER A 194 15.80 -26.40 -20.19
C SER A 194 16.42 -27.40 -19.21
N LYS A 195 16.81 -26.94 -18.02
CA LYS A 195 17.59 -27.75 -17.09
C LYS A 195 16.83 -28.18 -15.83
N THR A 196 15.66 -27.60 -15.59
CA THR A 196 14.85 -27.89 -14.39
C THR A 196 13.40 -28.19 -14.76
N LYS A 197 12.62 -28.64 -13.76
CA LYS A 197 11.14 -28.74 -13.88
C LYS A 197 10.42 -27.48 -13.38
N ALA A 198 11.15 -26.49 -12.87
CA ALA A 198 10.59 -25.27 -12.35
C ALA A 198 10.23 -24.31 -13.50
N TYR A 199 9.23 -23.49 -13.27
CA TYR A 199 8.98 -22.31 -14.09
C TYR A 199 10.01 -21.23 -13.79
N CYS A 200 10.28 -20.34 -14.75
CA CYS A 200 11.21 -19.26 -14.48
C CYS A 200 10.62 -18.28 -13.48
N MET A 201 9.38 -17.87 -13.66
CA MET A 201 8.77 -16.83 -12.84
C MET A 201 7.40 -17.26 -12.28
N ALA A 202 7.17 -16.99 -10.99
CA ALA A 202 5.84 -16.97 -10.42
C ALA A 202 5.30 -15.53 -10.54
N VAL A 203 4.36 -15.30 -11.46
CA VAL A 203 3.77 -13.99 -11.70
C VAL A 203 2.31 -14.01 -11.28
N PRO A 204 1.90 -13.21 -10.28
CA PRO A 204 0.51 -13.16 -9.87
C PRO A 204 -0.31 -12.35 -10.88
N LEU A 205 -1.02 -13.03 -11.77
CA LEU A 205 -1.78 -12.40 -12.85
C LEU A 205 -3.22 -12.01 -12.46
N LYS A 206 -3.65 -12.28 -11.23
CA LYS A 206 -5.03 -12.01 -10.79
C LYS A 206 -5.20 -10.57 -10.30
N GLY A 207 -6.17 -9.86 -10.86
CA GLY A 207 -6.55 -8.52 -10.43
C GLY A 207 -5.38 -7.52 -10.51
N THR A 208 -5.14 -6.79 -9.44
CA THR A 208 -4.05 -5.81 -9.35
C THR A 208 -2.70 -6.43 -8.97
N ASP A 209 -2.67 -7.71 -8.61
CA ASP A 209 -1.45 -8.32 -8.06
C ASP A 209 -0.28 -8.36 -9.06
N TRP A 210 -0.58 -8.50 -10.36
CA TRP A 210 0.44 -8.57 -11.41
C TRP A 210 1.24 -7.27 -11.59
N GLN A 211 0.73 -6.13 -11.08
CA GLN A 211 1.47 -4.85 -11.12
C GLN A 211 2.82 -4.94 -10.40
N ARG A 212 2.96 -5.85 -9.42
CA ARG A 212 4.22 -6.07 -8.70
C ARG A 212 5.39 -6.40 -9.63
N THR A 213 5.09 -7.14 -10.69
CA THR A 213 6.07 -7.49 -11.72
C THR A 213 6.20 -6.41 -12.80
N TRP A 214 5.09 -6.03 -13.45
CA TRP A 214 5.18 -5.12 -14.59
C TRP A 214 5.57 -3.70 -14.19
N TYR A 215 5.16 -3.24 -13.00
CA TYR A 215 5.48 -1.89 -12.53
C TYR A 215 6.99 -1.67 -12.40
N ALA A 216 7.71 -2.63 -11.83
CA ALA A 216 9.16 -2.55 -11.70
C ALA A 216 9.85 -2.57 -13.08
N MET A 217 9.39 -3.46 -13.97
CA MET A 217 9.91 -3.55 -15.34
C MET A 217 9.65 -2.28 -16.15
N ALA A 218 8.44 -1.70 -16.02
CA ALA A 218 8.07 -0.46 -16.69
C ALA A 218 8.85 0.73 -16.16
N ALA A 219 9.06 0.84 -14.85
CA ALA A 219 9.82 1.92 -14.23
C ALA A 219 11.25 1.99 -14.78
N GLY A 220 11.89 0.86 -15.05
CA GLY A 220 13.20 0.81 -15.68
C GLY A 220 13.20 1.22 -17.16
N ASN A 221 12.07 1.16 -17.86
CA ASN A 221 11.99 1.44 -19.30
C ASN A 221 11.45 2.83 -19.65
N MET A 222 10.87 3.55 -18.71
CA MET A 222 10.19 4.81 -19.03
C MET A 222 10.31 5.85 -17.91
N THR A 223 10.27 7.11 -18.33
CA THR A 223 10.39 8.26 -17.44
C THR A 223 9.09 8.64 -16.75
N ASP A 224 7.93 8.29 -17.33
CA ASP A 224 6.61 8.77 -16.90
C ASP A 224 5.71 7.66 -16.32
N LEU A 225 6.21 6.42 -16.20
CA LEU A 225 5.42 5.25 -15.86
C LEU A 225 4.14 5.15 -16.73
N PHE A 226 2.97 5.19 -16.11
CA PHE A 226 1.68 5.11 -16.81
C PHE A 226 0.96 6.47 -16.91
N PHE A 227 1.65 7.58 -16.58
CA PHE A 227 1.08 8.93 -16.60
C PHE A 227 2.07 9.93 -17.21
N ASP A 228 1.67 10.57 -18.30
CA ASP A 228 2.43 11.65 -18.96
C ASP A 228 2.22 12.94 -18.18
N TYR A 229 3.14 13.22 -17.27
CA TYR A 229 3.11 14.40 -16.40
C TYR A 229 3.26 15.73 -17.16
N LYS A 230 3.83 15.70 -18.36
CA LYS A 230 3.95 16.91 -19.18
C LYS A 230 2.59 17.34 -19.72
N ASN A 231 1.77 16.39 -20.14
CA ASN A 231 0.49 16.66 -20.79
C ASN A 231 -0.72 16.32 -19.89
N GLY A 232 -0.50 15.95 -18.62
CA GLY A 232 -1.55 15.67 -17.67
C GLY A 232 -2.48 14.51 -18.04
N ARG A 233 -1.94 13.45 -18.67
CA ARG A 233 -2.77 12.36 -19.23
C ARG A 233 -2.21 10.98 -18.90
N PHE A 234 -3.08 10.01 -18.86
CA PHE A 234 -2.68 8.61 -18.81
C PHE A 234 -1.92 8.20 -20.06
N SER A 235 -0.92 7.33 -19.94
CA SER A 235 0.01 6.99 -21.02
C SER A 235 0.38 5.50 -21.06
N LEU A 236 -0.53 4.61 -20.65
CA LEU A 236 -0.32 3.16 -20.72
C LEU A 236 -0.07 2.67 -22.16
N ASP A 237 -0.51 3.43 -23.15
CA ASP A 237 -0.36 3.20 -24.58
C ASP A 237 0.93 3.78 -25.19
N ASN A 238 1.82 4.36 -24.38
CA ASN A 238 3.08 4.87 -24.89
C ASN A 238 4.01 3.74 -25.37
N PRO A 239 4.95 4.05 -26.30
CA PRO A 239 5.82 3.02 -26.89
C PRO A 239 6.63 2.22 -25.87
N ALA A 240 7.16 2.85 -24.82
CA ALA A 240 7.99 2.17 -23.81
C ALA A 240 7.15 1.23 -22.93
N MET A 241 5.92 1.62 -22.60
CA MET A 241 4.99 0.75 -21.88
C MET A 241 4.57 -0.45 -22.74
N LEU A 242 4.23 -0.22 -24.01
CA LEU A 242 3.90 -1.30 -24.95
C LEU A 242 5.09 -2.24 -25.15
N GLU A 243 6.31 -1.73 -25.21
CA GLU A 243 7.54 -2.53 -25.24
C GLU A 243 7.65 -3.43 -24.00
N THR A 244 7.41 -2.85 -22.81
CA THR A 244 7.42 -3.59 -21.54
C THR A 244 6.38 -4.73 -21.55
N PHE A 245 5.16 -4.43 -21.94
CA PHE A 245 4.11 -5.45 -22.03
C PHE A 245 4.40 -6.49 -23.12
N SER A 246 4.96 -6.10 -24.25
CA SER A 246 5.38 -7.03 -25.31
C SER A 246 6.47 -7.98 -24.82
N TYR A 247 7.42 -7.47 -24.04
CA TYR A 247 8.45 -8.29 -23.42
C TYR A 247 7.84 -9.32 -22.47
N LEU A 248 6.94 -8.89 -21.55
CA LEU A 248 6.25 -9.79 -20.62
C LEU A 248 5.37 -10.82 -21.35
N GLN A 249 4.67 -10.41 -22.40
CA GLN A 249 3.89 -11.31 -23.28
C GLN A 249 4.83 -12.34 -23.95
N GLY A 250 6.01 -11.92 -24.40
CA GLY A 250 7.05 -12.81 -24.95
C GLY A 250 7.51 -13.86 -23.96
N LEU A 251 7.74 -13.48 -22.68
CA LEU A 251 8.10 -14.44 -21.63
C LEU A 251 6.94 -15.42 -21.35
N TYR A 252 5.70 -14.92 -21.31
CA TYR A 252 4.51 -15.76 -21.13
C TYR A 252 4.36 -16.78 -22.27
N LYS A 253 4.47 -16.36 -23.53
CA LYS A 253 4.41 -17.22 -24.73
C LYS A 253 5.44 -18.33 -24.72
N LYS A 254 6.64 -18.03 -24.23
CA LYS A 254 7.72 -19.01 -24.08
C LYS A 254 7.47 -20.01 -22.95
N GLY A 255 6.38 -19.83 -22.17
CA GLY A 255 6.03 -20.67 -21.04
C GLY A 255 7.00 -20.52 -19.88
N TYR A 256 7.50 -19.30 -19.66
CA TYR A 256 8.41 -18.99 -18.53
C TYR A 256 7.66 -18.63 -17.26
N PHE A 257 6.37 -18.24 -17.37
CA PHE A 257 5.53 -18.02 -16.20
C PHE A 257 4.90 -19.31 -15.72
N ALA A 258 4.73 -19.44 -14.41
CA ALA A 258 3.90 -20.48 -13.82
C ALA A 258 2.46 -20.37 -14.37
N PRO A 259 1.81 -21.50 -14.69
CA PRO A 259 0.55 -21.49 -15.44
C PRO A 259 -0.64 -20.96 -14.62
N GLY A 260 -1.61 -20.41 -15.33
CA GLY A 260 -2.87 -19.92 -14.79
C GLY A 260 -2.82 -18.46 -14.32
N VAL A 261 -4.01 -17.92 -14.03
CA VAL A 261 -4.19 -16.57 -13.47
C VAL A 261 -4.21 -16.69 -11.95
N GLN A 262 -3.04 -16.69 -11.34
CA GLN A 262 -2.84 -16.89 -9.91
C GLN A 262 -2.90 -15.59 -9.14
N ASP A 263 -3.35 -15.64 -7.89
CA ASP A 263 -3.17 -14.55 -6.93
C ASP A 263 -1.77 -14.55 -6.31
N LYS A 264 -1.45 -13.46 -5.62
CA LYS A 264 -0.13 -13.30 -4.99
C LYS A 264 0.18 -14.35 -3.94
N SER A 265 -0.82 -14.85 -3.20
CA SER A 265 -0.59 -15.82 -2.12
C SER A 265 -0.13 -17.16 -2.69
N PHE A 266 -0.77 -17.61 -3.76
CA PHE A 266 -0.38 -18.82 -4.46
C PHE A 266 0.98 -18.67 -5.15
N SER A 267 1.23 -17.56 -5.84
CA SER A 267 2.52 -17.31 -6.50
C SER A 267 3.69 -17.26 -5.51
N ARG A 268 3.48 -16.72 -4.30
CA ARG A 268 4.47 -16.71 -3.21
C ARG A 268 4.80 -18.12 -2.72
N GLN A 269 3.78 -18.97 -2.59
CA GLN A 269 3.95 -20.39 -2.21
C GLN A 269 4.69 -21.17 -3.31
N GLN A 270 4.37 -20.94 -4.60
CA GLN A 270 5.08 -21.59 -5.71
C GLN A 270 6.57 -21.26 -5.70
N PHE A 271 6.95 -20.02 -5.43
CA PHE A 271 8.35 -19.62 -5.32
C PHE A 271 9.02 -20.30 -4.11
N ALA A 272 8.41 -20.24 -2.93
CA ALA A 272 8.95 -20.87 -1.73
C ALA A 272 9.11 -22.39 -1.88
N ALA A 273 8.17 -23.07 -2.57
CA ALA A 273 8.22 -24.49 -2.87
C ALA A 273 9.22 -24.87 -3.98
N GLY A 274 9.94 -23.92 -4.56
CA GLY A 274 10.88 -24.19 -5.66
C GLY A 274 10.19 -24.55 -6.99
N GLN A 275 8.90 -24.30 -7.13
CA GLN A 275 8.16 -24.49 -8.39
C GLN A 275 8.41 -23.37 -9.39
N ALA A 276 8.90 -22.23 -8.92
CA ALA A 276 9.37 -21.13 -9.73
C ALA A 276 10.70 -20.59 -9.19
N ALA A 277 11.56 -20.16 -10.10
CA ALA A 277 12.92 -19.70 -9.80
C ALA A 277 12.99 -18.24 -9.36
N ILE A 278 12.09 -17.40 -9.86
CA ILE A 278 12.08 -15.95 -9.67
C ILE A 278 10.69 -15.48 -9.22
N TYR A 279 10.68 -14.54 -8.26
CA TYR A 279 9.49 -13.79 -7.84
C TYR A 279 9.84 -12.31 -7.69
N MET A 280 8.95 -11.41 -8.12
CA MET A 280 9.16 -9.96 -7.99
C MET A 280 8.11 -9.38 -7.06
N ASP A 281 8.55 -8.68 -6.00
CA ASP A 281 7.66 -8.05 -5.03
C ASP A 281 8.44 -7.00 -4.18
N GLY A 282 7.85 -6.62 -3.05
CA GLY A 282 8.42 -5.70 -2.07
C GLY A 282 9.17 -6.41 -0.93
N PRO A 283 9.74 -5.63 0.00
CA PRO A 283 10.59 -6.15 1.08
C PRO A 283 9.82 -6.94 2.15
N TRP A 284 8.50 -6.79 2.22
CA TRP A 284 7.63 -7.61 3.09
C TRP A 284 7.74 -9.11 2.84
N MET A 285 8.32 -9.50 1.72
CA MET A 285 8.50 -10.93 1.41
C MET A 285 9.42 -11.65 2.38
N ILE A 286 10.31 -10.94 3.07
CA ILE A 286 11.18 -11.52 4.11
C ILE A 286 10.30 -12.13 5.20
N SER A 287 9.42 -11.36 5.82
CA SER A 287 8.54 -11.85 6.89
C SER A 287 7.45 -12.81 6.39
N VAL A 288 6.90 -12.59 5.20
CA VAL A 288 5.88 -13.47 4.62
C VAL A 288 6.42 -14.88 4.37
N TRP A 289 7.65 -15.00 3.85
CA TRP A 289 8.24 -16.32 3.61
C TRP A 289 8.81 -16.94 4.89
N ASP A 290 9.30 -16.12 5.82
CA ASP A 290 9.76 -16.63 7.12
C ASP A 290 8.66 -17.43 7.84
N GLN A 291 7.42 -16.94 7.82
CA GLN A 291 6.26 -17.67 8.34
C GLN A 291 5.95 -18.97 7.61
N LEU A 292 6.32 -19.08 6.34
CA LEU A 292 6.16 -20.30 5.56
C LEU A 292 7.33 -21.28 5.77
N GLY A 293 8.29 -20.95 6.65
CA GLY A 293 9.51 -21.73 6.86
C GLY A 293 10.50 -21.63 5.70
N PHE A 294 10.37 -20.61 4.85
CA PHE A 294 11.27 -20.33 3.73
C PHE A 294 12.09 -19.08 4.04
N HIS A 295 13.24 -19.28 4.66
CA HIS A 295 14.08 -18.24 5.20
C HIS A 295 15.03 -17.62 4.16
N SER A 296 15.65 -16.49 4.49
CA SER A 296 16.49 -15.69 3.57
C SER A 296 17.78 -16.38 3.13
N ASP A 297 18.18 -17.43 3.80
CA ASP A 297 19.29 -18.30 3.35
C ASP A 297 18.94 -19.12 2.10
N ALA A 298 17.65 -19.28 1.79
CA ALA A 298 17.16 -20.03 0.63
C ALA A 298 17.00 -19.19 -0.65
N TYR A 299 17.16 -17.87 -0.59
CA TYR A 299 17.05 -16.99 -1.75
C TYR A 299 18.10 -15.86 -1.75
N VAL A 300 18.19 -15.16 -2.87
CA VAL A 300 18.99 -13.93 -3.04
C VAL A 300 18.07 -12.82 -3.53
N VAL A 301 18.29 -11.59 -3.10
CA VAL A 301 17.56 -10.40 -3.56
C VAL A 301 18.44 -9.59 -4.50
N ALA A 302 17.89 -9.22 -5.66
CA ALA A 302 18.52 -8.32 -6.62
C ALA A 302 17.53 -7.20 -7.02
N ALA A 303 18.02 -6.16 -7.67
CA ALA A 303 17.17 -5.19 -8.33
C ALA A 303 16.42 -5.85 -9.50
N HIS A 304 15.25 -5.31 -9.87
CA HIS A 304 14.58 -5.72 -11.10
C HIS A 304 15.50 -5.46 -12.32
N PRO A 305 15.42 -6.29 -13.35
CA PRO A 305 16.21 -6.08 -14.56
C PRO A 305 15.65 -4.90 -15.39
N ASN A 306 16.56 -4.15 -15.98
CA ASN A 306 16.26 -3.01 -16.86
C ASN A 306 16.28 -3.43 -18.34
N PRO A 307 15.78 -2.60 -19.27
CA PRO A 307 16.05 -2.78 -20.70
C PRO A 307 17.54 -2.91 -20.99
N ASP A 308 17.90 -3.55 -22.10
CA ASP A 308 19.31 -3.79 -22.47
C ASP A 308 20.13 -2.50 -22.66
N GLY A 309 19.45 -1.40 -23.02
CA GLY A 309 20.04 -0.06 -23.09
C GLY A 309 20.24 0.65 -21.75
N GLY A 310 19.93 -0.01 -20.62
CA GLY A 310 19.98 0.55 -19.28
C GLY A 310 18.67 1.17 -18.83
N ALA A 311 18.61 1.59 -17.57
CA ALA A 311 17.44 2.23 -16.99
C ALA A 311 17.18 3.62 -17.61
N LYS A 312 15.93 3.89 -17.98
CA LYS A 312 15.47 5.18 -18.50
C LYS A 312 14.62 5.95 -17.48
N GLY A 313 14.28 5.33 -16.38
CA GLY A 313 13.50 5.91 -15.29
C GLY A 313 13.73 5.17 -13.99
N ALA A 314 12.97 5.50 -12.97
CA ALA A 314 13.08 5.00 -11.61
C ALA A 314 11.71 4.56 -11.06
N LEU A 315 11.72 3.77 -10.01
CA LEU A 315 10.51 3.45 -9.25
C LEU A 315 10.00 4.69 -8.52
N SER A 316 8.70 4.82 -8.40
CA SER A 316 8.12 5.87 -7.55
C SER A 316 8.35 5.56 -6.07
N SER A 317 8.80 6.56 -5.32
CA SER A 317 8.72 6.59 -3.87
C SER A 317 7.31 7.03 -3.48
N LEU A 318 6.60 6.22 -2.71
CA LEU A 318 5.26 6.57 -2.24
C LEU A 318 5.39 7.60 -1.10
N ASN A 319 4.86 8.80 -1.31
CA ASN A 319 4.82 9.81 -0.25
C ASN A 319 3.88 9.34 0.88
N SER A 320 4.39 9.18 2.10
CA SER A 320 3.71 9.20 3.42
C SER A 320 2.29 8.62 3.55
N GLN A 321 1.78 7.89 2.55
CA GLN A 321 0.40 7.40 2.50
C GLN A 321 0.19 6.08 3.26
N ASN A 322 1.27 5.44 3.69
CA ASN A 322 1.25 4.17 4.42
C ASN A 322 1.06 4.46 5.91
N ALA A 323 -0.17 4.60 6.36
CA ALA A 323 -0.48 5.16 7.66
C ALA A 323 -1.48 4.34 8.48
N TYR A 324 -1.33 4.45 9.81
CA TYR A 324 -2.38 4.14 10.76
C TYR A 324 -3.27 5.36 11.00
N TRP A 325 -4.53 5.10 11.24
CA TRP A 325 -5.59 6.07 11.39
C TRP A 325 -6.35 5.87 12.70
N VAL A 326 -6.82 6.96 13.30
CA VAL A 326 -7.72 6.92 14.45
C VAL A 326 -9.15 6.99 13.96
N SER A 327 -9.99 6.06 14.42
CA SER A 327 -11.39 5.99 14.04
C SER A 327 -12.18 7.19 14.58
N SER A 328 -13.08 7.73 13.75
CA SER A 328 -14.09 8.73 14.20
C SER A 328 -15.11 8.15 15.18
N GLN A 329 -15.21 6.82 15.26
CA GLN A 329 -16.14 6.12 16.14
C GLN A 329 -15.52 5.73 17.49
N THR A 330 -14.23 6.00 17.70
CA THR A 330 -13.57 5.69 18.96
C THR A 330 -14.21 6.45 20.14
N GLN A 331 -14.48 5.75 21.21
CA GLN A 331 -14.87 6.33 22.49
C GLN A 331 -13.69 6.56 23.42
N HIS A 332 -12.47 6.19 22.97
CA HIS A 332 -11.23 6.14 23.77
C HIS A 332 -10.13 6.99 23.15
N ALA A 333 -10.48 8.16 22.59
CA ALA A 333 -9.54 8.99 21.85
C ALA A 333 -8.28 9.41 22.64
N ALA A 334 -8.42 9.63 23.95
CA ALA A 334 -7.31 10.00 24.83
C ALA A 334 -6.35 8.81 25.03
N GLU A 335 -6.89 7.62 25.26
CA GLU A 335 -6.11 6.40 25.44
C GLU A 335 -5.47 5.96 24.12
N ALA A 336 -6.19 6.08 22.99
CA ALA A 336 -5.66 5.85 21.66
C ALA A 336 -4.46 6.76 21.37
N TRP A 337 -4.56 8.05 21.71
CA TRP A 337 -3.44 8.98 21.55
C TRP A 337 -2.23 8.61 22.41
N LYS A 338 -2.43 8.21 23.68
CA LYS A 338 -1.35 7.74 24.55
C LYS A 338 -0.67 6.50 23.97
N PHE A 339 -1.48 5.56 23.44
CA PHE A 339 -0.96 4.36 22.78
C PHE A 339 -0.14 4.73 21.53
N VAL A 340 -0.63 5.62 20.66
CA VAL A 340 0.10 6.10 19.48
C VAL A 340 1.43 6.74 19.87
N GLN A 341 1.47 7.59 20.92
CA GLN A 341 2.70 8.22 21.39
C GLN A 341 3.73 7.20 21.87
N TRP A 342 3.27 6.17 22.59
CA TRP A 342 4.13 5.08 23.07
C TRP A 342 4.61 4.20 21.90
N MET A 343 3.73 3.80 21.03
CA MET A 343 4.02 2.95 19.88
C MET A 343 5.02 3.60 18.92
N THR A 344 4.93 4.91 18.73
CA THR A 344 5.80 5.67 17.82
C THR A 344 7.05 6.22 18.50
N ASN A 345 7.42 5.73 19.69
CA ASN A 345 8.71 6.06 20.29
C ASN A 345 9.85 5.41 19.47
N PRO A 346 10.78 6.21 18.87
CA PRO A 346 11.80 5.69 17.95
C PRO A 346 12.70 4.61 18.55
N THR A 347 12.93 4.66 19.87
CA THR A 347 13.77 3.73 20.63
C THR A 347 12.96 2.90 21.62
N GLY A 348 11.63 2.97 21.54
CA GLY A 348 10.72 2.26 22.43
C GLY A 348 10.56 0.79 22.10
N PHE A 349 9.85 0.07 22.98
CA PHE A 349 9.59 -1.37 22.84
C PHE A 349 9.07 -1.75 21.46
N PHE A 350 8.07 -0.99 20.97
CA PHE A 350 7.47 -1.30 19.68
C PHE A 350 8.51 -1.25 18.55
N ALA A 351 9.24 -0.13 18.41
CA ALA A 351 10.21 0.05 17.34
C ALA A 351 11.33 -0.99 17.38
N GLN A 352 11.91 -1.22 18.58
CA GLN A 352 12.99 -2.18 18.77
C GLN A 352 12.56 -3.60 18.41
N ASN A 353 11.41 -4.03 18.88
CA ASN A 353 10.92 -5.39 18.61
C ASN A 353 10.45 -5.55 17.15
N PHE A 354 9.76 -4.55 16.57
CA PHE A 354 9.34 -4.59 15.17
C PHE A 354 10.53 -4.77 14.22
N LEU A 355 11.59 -4.00 14.42
CA LEU A 355 12.81 -4.10 13.62
C LEU A 355 13.55 -5.43 13.88
N SER A 356 13.63 -5.89 15.13
CA SER A 356 14.26 -7.18 15.47
C SER A 356 13.55 -8.39 14.87
N HIS A 357 12.22 -8.29 14.66
CA HIS A 357 11.45 -9.32 13.94
C HIS A 357 11.59 -9.23 12.40
N GLN A 358 12.41 -8.34 11.89
CA GLN A 358 12.72 -8.20 10.47
C GLN A 358 11.51 -7.86 9.59
N PHE A 359 10.43 -7.26 10.14
CA PHE A 359 9.20 -7.04 9.39
C PHE A 359 9.35 -5.97 8.30
N ALA A 360 9.88 -4.80 8.65
CA ALA A 360 10.09 -3.66 7.75
C ALA A 360 10.94 -2.58 8.41
N THR A 361 11.31 -1.56 7.63
CA THR A 361 11.79 -0.28 8.15
C THR A 361 10.62 0.55 8.67
N LEU A 362 10.85 1.36 9.71
CA LEU A 362 9.87 2.27 10.29
C LEU A 362 10.17 3.72 9.87
N ALA A 363 9.12 4.49 9.59
CA ALA A 363 9.28 5.89 9.21
C ALA A 363 9.74 6.80 10.36
N PHE A 364 9.51 6.38 11.60
CA PHE A 364 9.84 7.13 12.83
C PHE A 364 11.04 6.54 13.61
N SER A 365 11.72 5.53 13.05
CA SER A 365 12.92 4.95 13.65
C SER A 365 13.91 4.57 12.57
N ASP A 366 15.12 5.04 12.67
CA ASP A 366 16.22 4.77 11.76
C ASP A 366 17.19 3.66 12.22
N ASP A 367 16.82 2.94 13.29
CA ASP A 367 17.68 1.90 13.91
C ASP A 367 17.79 0.63 13.04
N LYS A 368 18.19 0.83 11.76
CA LYS A 368 18.33 -0.21 10.73
C LYS A 368 19.31 -1.31 11.11
N LYS A 369 20.21 -1.07 12.10
CA LYS A 369 21.15 -2.09 12.60
C LYS A 369 20.44 -3.31 13.20
N LEU A 370 19.17 -3.18 13.59
CA LEU A 370 18.33 -4.28 14.07
C LEU A 370 17.79 -5.17 12.95
N LEU A 371 17.80 -4.67 11.71
CA LEU A 371 17.44 -5.45 10.53
C LEU A 371 18.68 -6.24 10.07
N THR A 372 18.93 -7.35 10.74
CA THR A 372 20.17 -8.16 10.59
C THR A 372 20.09 -9.21 9.49
N ASP A 373 18.88 -9.54 9.04
CA ASP A 373 18.67 -10.53 7.98
C ASP A 373 19.45 -10.17 6.71
N PRO A 374 20.17 -11.13 6.09
CA PRO A 374 20.95 -10.89 4.88
C PRO A 374 20.16 -10.27 3.72
N ALA A 375 18.85 -10.57 3.60
CA ALA A 375 17.99 -9.98 2.58
C ALA A 375 17.80 -8.48 2.79
N TRP A 376 17.70 -8.00 4.04
CA TRP A 376 17.65 -6.57 4.32
C TRP A 376 18.91 -5.83 3.90
N LYS A 377 20.10 -6.43 4.09
CA LYS A 377 21.36 -5.84 3.63
C LYS A 377 21.39 -5.68 2.11
N GLN A 378 20.85 -6.67 1.39
CA GLN A 378 20.72 -6.60 -0.08
C GLN A 378 19.73 -5.51 -0.49
N ILE A 379 18.56 -5.44 0.18
CA ILE A 379 17.55 -4.42 -0.07
C ILE A 379 18.10 -3.00 0.15
N PHE A 380 18.82 -2.76 1.24
CA PHE A 380 19.45 -1.46 1.49
C PHE A 380 20.45 -1.10 0.39
N LYS A 381 21.33 -2.03 0.03
CA LYS A 381 22.28 -1.82 -1.06
C LYS A 381 21.61 -1.47 -2.39
N ILE A 382 20.46 -2.07 -2.68
CA ILE A 382 19.70 -1.79 -3.91
C ILE A 382 18.99 -0.44 -3.83
N ALA A 383 18.26 -0.19 -2.74
CA ALA A 383 17.42 1.00 -2.60
C ALA A 383 18.23 2.29 -2.40
N ASP A 384 19.41 2.20 -1.78
CA ASP A 384 20.30 3.35 -1.58
C ASP A 384 21.08 3.74 -2.86
N ASN A 385 20.94 2.97 -3.95
CA ASN A 385 21.48 3.39 -5.23
C ASN A 385 20.68 4.60 -5.78
N ALA A 386 21.40 5.61 -6.22
CA ALA A 386 20.80 6.78 -6.85
C ALA A 386 19.92 6.36 -8.04
N GLY A 387 18.71 6.91 -8.11
CA GLY A 387 17.77 6.61 -9.18
C GLY A 387 17.01 5.28 -9.07
N PHE A 388 17.17 4.52 -7.99
CA PHE A 388 16.32 3.34 -7.80
C PHE A 388 14.88 3.71 -7.48
N ARG A 389 14.67 4.70 -6.57
CA ARG A 389 13.36 5.29 -6.25
C ARG A 389 13.45 6.81 -6.20
N VAL A 390 12.45 7.45 -6.77
CA VAL A 390 12.34 8.92 -6.79
C VAL A 390 10.92 9.37 -6.49
N GLN A 391 10.77 10.60 -6.02
CA GLN A 391 9.47 11.24 -5.91
C GLN A 391 9.07 11.80 -7.28
N TYR A 392 7.92 11.35 -7.77
CA TYR A 392 7.30 11.89 -8.98
C TYR A 392 6.52 13.19 -8.70
N PRO A 393 6.13 13.95 -9.74
CA PRO A 393 5.23 15.07 -9.59
C PRO A 393 3.96 14.68 -8.83
N ASP A 394 3.54 15.50 -7.87
CA ASP A 394 2.33 15.29 -7.09
C ASP A 394 1.29 16.38 -7.44
N PRO A 395 0.18 16.03 -8.10
CA PRO A 395 -0.89 16.97 -8.43
C PRO A 395 -1.43 17.73 -7.22
N LEU A 396 -1.46 17.12 -6.04
CA LEU A 396 -1.94 17.76 -4.83
C LEU A 396 -1.05 18.91 -4.37
N LEU A 397 0.28 18.78 -4.53
CA LEU A 397 1.22 19.85 -4.20
C LEU A 397 1.11 21.02 -5.17
N LYS A 398 0.76 20.76 -6.42
CA LYS A 398 0.50 21.80 -7.43
C LYS A 398 -0.86 22.48 -7.22
N CYS A 399 -1.90 21.70 -7.00
CA CYS A 399 -3.28 22.17 -6.86
C CYS A 399 -3.87 21.63 -5.52
N PRO A 400 -3.71 22.37 -4.41
CA PRO A 400 -4.23 21.92 -3.10
C PRO A 400 -5.75 21.68 -3.07
N ALA A 401 -6.52 22.28 -3.99
CA ALA A 401 -7.96 22.04 -4.13
C ALA A 401 -8.29 20.59 -4.47
N LEU A 402 -7.37 19.84 -5.07
CA LEU A 402 -7.53 18.40 -5.32
C LEU A 402 -7.73 17.59 -4.04
N ALA A 403 -7.35 18.10 -2.88
CA ALA A 403 -7.68 17.47 -1.60
C ALA A 403 -9.20 17.28 -1.38
N GLN A 404 -10.04 18.07 -2.07
CA GLN A 404 -11.49 17.99 -2.01
C GLN A 404 -12.10 17.31 -3.25
N SER A 405 -11.28 16.99 -4.24
CA SER A 405 -11.71 16.40 -5.51
C SER A 405 -11.94 14.89 -5.37
N SER A 406 -13.09 14.41 -5.79
CA SER A 406 -13.36 12.97 -5.88
C SER A 406 -12.54 12.33 -7.01
N ALA A 407 -12.24 13.05 -8.07
CA ALA A 407 -11.34 12.61 -9.13
C ALA A 407 -9.96 12.24 -8.58
N TYR A 408 -9.46 12.99 -7.60
CA TYR A 408 -8.18 12.71 -6.94
C TYR A 408 -8.32 11.76 -5.75
N THR A 409 -9.31 11.99 -4.87
CA THR A 409 -9.45 11.25 -3.61
C THR A 409 -10.05 9.86 -3.79
N ASN A 410 -10.81 9.63 -4.85
CA ASN A 410 -11.50 8.38 -5.14
C ASN A 410 -11.13 7.79 -6.51
N ALA A 411 -9.90 8.01 -6.95
CA ALA A 411 -9.41 7.55 -8.25
C ALA A 411 -9.62 6.05 -8.47
N SER A 412 -9.55 5.22 -7.42
CA SER A 412 -9.79 3.77 -7.54
C SER A 412 -11.27 3.40 -7.73
N ALA A 413 -12.23 4.26 -7.35
CA ALA A 413 -13.64 4.05 -7.68
C ALA A 413 -13.94 4.48 -9.13
N LEU A 414 -13.22 5.50 -9.61
CA LEU A 414 -13.26 5.93 -11.00
C LEU A 414 -12.50 4.96 -11.93
N HIS A 415 -11.62 4.12 -11.37
CA HIS A 415 -10.78 3.17 -12.09
C HIS A 415 -10.93 1.78 -11.51
N PRO A 416 -12.02 1.06 -11.85
CA PRO A 416 -12.19 -0.32 -11.43
C PRO A 416 -11.04 -1.20 -11.94
N ASN A 417 -10.75 -2.27 -11.22
CA ASN A 417 -9.63 -3.20 -11.53
C ASN A 417 -9.73 -3.89 -12.89
N TRP A 418 -10.78 -3.61 -13.70
CA TRP A 418 -10.96 -4.18 -15.03
C TRP A 418 -9.80 -3.87 -16.00
N GLU A 419 -9.11 -2.75 -15.82
CA GLU A 419 -7.96 -2.37 -16.63
C GLU A 419 -6.80 -3.37 -16.51
N HIS A 420 -6.56 -3.87 -15.30
CA HIS A 420 -5.57 -4.92 -15.08
C HIS A 420 -6.00 -6.21 -15.79
N GLN A 421 -7.27 -6.52 -15.73
CA GLN A 421 -7.81 -7.69 -16.43
C GLN A 421 -7.69 -7.56 -17.95
N VAL A 422 -8.00 -6.40 -18.52
CA VAL A 422 -7.85 -6.12 -19.96
C VAL A 422 -6.40 -6.38 -20.42
N MET A 423 -5.41 -5.90 -19.67
CA MET A 423 -4.00 -6.10 -20.04
C MET A 423 -3.54 -7.55 -19.81
N VAL A 424 -3.97 -8.19 -18.73
CA VAL A 424 -3.70 -9.62 -18.48
C VAL A 424 -4.29 -10.49 -19.56
N ASP A 425 -5.54 -10.24 -19.97
CA ASP A 425 -6.20 -10.99 -21.04
C ASP A 425 -5.47 -10.81 -22.38
N ALA A 426 -5.00 -9.61 -22.67
CA ALA A 426 -4.22 -9.36 -23.89
C ALA A 426 -2.88 -10.13 -23.87
N ILE A 427 -2.18 -10.13 -22.73
CA ILE A 427 -0.91 -10.86 -22.55
C ILE A 427 -1.13 -12.36 -22.64
N THR A 428 -2.09 -12.91 -21.92
CA THR A 428 -2.29 -14.37 -21.80
C THR A 428 -2.95 -14.96 -23.04
N SER A 429 -3.78 -14.19 -23.74
CA SER A 429 -4.45 -14.62 -25.01
C SER A 429 -3.64 -14.25 -26.25
N ASN A 430 -2.44 -13.73 -26.11
CA ASN A 430 -1.58 -13.32 -27.22
C ASN A 430 -2.25 -12.33 -28.20
N LYS A 431 -3.04 -11.41 -27.68
CA LYS A 431 -3.68 -10.36 -28.47
C LYS A 431 -2.71 -9.18 -28.70
N ASP A 432 -3.06 -8.32 -29.65
CA ASP A 432 -2.40 -7.02 -29.80
C ASP A 432 -2.60 -6.20 -28.53
N LEU A 433 -1.50 -5.72 -27.97
CA LEU A 433 -1.49 -4.96 -26.72
C LEU A 433 -1.93 -3.51 -26.91
N LYS A 434 -1.72 -2.94 -28.10
CA LYS A 434 -1.99 -1.52 -28.35
C LYS A 434 -3.48 -1.16 -28.22
N PRO A 435 -4.43 -1.90 -28.82
CA PRO A 435 -5.84 -1.61 -28.63
C PRO A 435 -6.29 -1.76 -27.16
N ALA A 436 -5.75 -2.74 -26.44
CA ALA A 436 -6.05 -2.95 -25.03
C ALA A 436 -5.57 -1.76 -24.18
N ALA A 437 -4.33 -1.31 -24.38
CA ALA A 437 -3.77 -0.17 -23.68
C ALA A 437 -4.52 1.13 -24.02
N GLN A 438 -4.85 1.37 -25.30
CA GLN A 438 -5.63 2.52 -25.73
C GLN A 438 -7.03 2.57 -25.11
N LEU A 439 -7.70 1.40 -25.01
CA LEU A 439 -8.99 1.31 -24.32
C LEU A 439 -8.87 1.74 -22.86
N VAL A 440 -7.84 1.28 -22.16
CA VAL A 440 -7.59 1.67 -20.75
C VAL A 440 -7.32 3.16 -20.65
N VAL A 441 -6.42 3.70 -21.48
CA VAL A 441 -6.06 5.13 -21.47
C VAL A 441 -7.28 6.01 -21.76
N SER A 442 -8.01 5.74 -22.83
CA SER A 442 -9.16 6.56 -23.23
C SER A 442 -10.26 6.56 -22.16
N THR A 443 -10.54 5.40 -21.59
CA THR A 443 -11.55 5.29 -20.54
C THR A 443 -11.14 6.03 -19.27
N ARG A 444 -9.90 5.86 -18.81
CA ARG A 444 -9.38 6.57 -17.62
C ARG A 444 -9.34 8.08 -17.82
N GLN A 445 -8.87 8.52 -18.97
CA GLN A 445 -8.79 9.93 -19.30
C GLN A 445 -10.16 10.58 -19.33
N GLN A 446 -11.13 9.95 -19.99
CA GLN A 446 -12.50 10.45 -20.05
C GLN A 446 -13.14 10.54 -18.65
N MET A 447 -12.90 9.53 -17.79
CA MET A 447 -13.41 9.55 -16.42
C MET A 447 -12.79 10.68 -15.60
N LEU A 448 -11.47 10.87 -15.67
CA LEU A 448 -10.77 11.96 -14.98
C LEU A 448 -11.30 13.32 -15.43
N GLU A 449 -11.35 13.57 -16.71
CA GLU A 449 -11.81 14.86 -17.28
C GLU A 449 -13.26 15.15 -16.93
N SER A 450 -14.14 14.15 -17.08
CA SER A 450 -15.57 14.28 -16.73
C SER A 450 -15.78 14.64 -15.27
N GLU A 451 -15.04 14.01 -14.37
CA GLU A 451 -15.19 14.27 -12.94
C GLU A 451 -14.64 15.65 -12.56
N LEU A 452 -13.46 16.01 -13.06
CA LEU A 452 -12.89 17.36 -12.83
C LEU A 452 -13.82 18.45 -13.38
N GLN A 453 -14.47 18.24 -14.53
CA GLN A 453 -15.43 19.20 -15.10
C GLN A 453 -16.64 19.37 -14.19
N LYS A 454 -17.22 18.28 -13.68
CA LYS A 454 -18.36 18.32 -12.73
C LYS A 454 -17.99 19.09 -11.48
N GLU A 455 -16.82 18.81 -10.91
CA GLU A 455 -16.35 19.46 -9.69
C GLU A 455 -16.04 20.96 -9.91
N ALA A 456 -15.42 21.31 -11.05
CA ALA A 456 -15.22 22.71 -11.41
C ALA A 456 -16.54 23.47 -11.57
N ALA A 457 -17.58 22.84 -12.09
CA ALA A 457 -18.91 23.44 -12.21
C ALA A 457 -19.56 23.73 -10.83
N THR A 458 -19.12 23.05 -9.76
CA THR A 458 -19.53 23.36 -8.37
C THR A 458 -18.70 24.45 -7.71
N GLY A 459 -17.71 25.01 -8.41
CA GLY A 459 -16.82 26.07 -7.93
C GLY A 459 -15.51 25.56 -7.34
N LEU A 460 -15.22 24.26 -7.37
CA LEU A 460 -13.94 23.72 -6.95
C LEU A 460 -12.87 24.09 -7.99
N LYS A 461 -11.75 24.67 -7.53
CA LYS A 461 -10.66 25.12 -8.42
C LYS A 461 -9.76 23.95 -8.86
N VAL A 462 -10.30 23.07 -9.69
CA VAL A 462 -9.61 21.90 -10.23
C VAL A 462 -9.81 21.82 -11.75
N SER A 463 -8.78 21.31 -12.44
CA SER A 463 -8.81 21.05 -13.87
C SER A 463 -7.72 20.05 -14.24
N THR A 464 -7.66 19.62 -15.50
CA THR A 464 -6.56 18.79 -16.02
C THR A 464 -5.20 19.44 -15.86
N SER A 465 -5.11 20.78 -15.89
CA SER A 465 -3.85 21.51 -15.67
C SER A 465 -3.22 21.24 -14.29
N CYS A 466 -3.98 20.80 -13.30
CA CYS A 466 -3.44 20.36 -12.02
C CYS A 466 -2.51 19.14 -12.15
N TYR A 467 -2.65 18.38 -13.22
CA TYR A 467 -1.88 17.17 -13.51
C TYR A 467 -0.76 17.41 -14.54
N GLU A 468 -0.60 18.64 -15.04
CA GLU A 468 0.42 19.03 -16.02
C GLU A 468 1.62 19.64 -15.30
N PHE A 469 2.83 19.21 -15.63
CA PHE A 469 4.06 19.67 -14.97
C PHE A 469 5.13 20.04 -15.99
N ALA A 470 5.95 21.04 -15.67
CA ALA A 470 7.14 21.39 -16.45
C ALA A 470 8.23 20.35 -16.21
N THR A 471 8.14 19.21 -16.88
CA THR A 471 9.10 18.09 -16.74
C THR A 471 10.35 18.27 -17.62
N ASN A 472 10.41 19.30 -18.47
CA ASN A 472 11.57 19.57 -19.31
C ASN A 472 12.82 19.84 -18.45
N GLY A 473 13.86 19.02 -18.64
CA GLY A 473 15.11 19.11 -17.88
C GLY A 473 15.01 18.55 -16.43
N TRP A 474 13.94 17.84 -16.10
CA TRP A 474 13.93 17.03 -14.90
C TRP A 474 14.77 15.76 -15.15
N ASP A 475 15.72 15.52 -14.26
CA ASP A 475 16.47 14.27 -14.21
C ASP A 475 15.63 13.23 -13.46
N TYR A 476 15.10 12.25 -14.18
CA TYR A 476 14.24 11.19 -13.65
C TYR A 476 14.94 10.24 -12.67
N THR A 477 16.23 10.41 -12.44
CA THR A 477 16.96 9.74 -11.36
C THR A 477 16.97 10.56 -10.07
N GLN A 478 16.34 11.75 -10.07
CA GLN A 478 16.26 12.66 -8.94
C GLN A 478 14.79 12.96 -8.58
N ASN A 479 14.55 13.25 -7.31
CA ASN A 479 13.22 13.64 -6.85
C ASN A 479 12.71 14.88 -7.59
N PHE A 480 11.44 14.86 -7.99
CA PHE A 480 10.74 16.06 -8.44
C PHE A 480 10.48 16.95 -7.21
N ASN A 481 11.24 18.01 -7.05
CA ASN A 481 11.30 18.84 -5.84
C ASN A 481 10.61 20.20 -6.00
N ALA A 482 10.57 21.01 -4.94
CA ALA A 482 9.91 22.31 -4.90
C ALA A 482 10.38 23.27 -6.03
N ALA A 483 11.65 23.22 -6.45
CA ALA A 483 12.16 24.03 -7.55
C ALA A 483 11.56 23.63 -8.91
N ASN A 484 11.12 22.38 -9.06
CA ASN A 484 10.44 21.91 -10.26
C ASN A 484 8.98 22.41 -10.34
N TYR A 485 8.29 22.56 -9.19
CA TYR A 485 6.92 23.06 -9.15
C TYR A 485 6.81 24.56 -9.50
N SER A 486 7.87 25.33 -9.27
CA SER A 486 7.93 26.77 -9.57
C SER A 486 8.41 27.12 -10.98
N ARG A 487 8.71 26.13 -11.81
CA ARG A 487 9.08 26.36 -13.22
C ARG A 487 7.82 26.64 -14.04
N PRO A 488 7.85 27.69 -14.89
CA PRO A 488 6.73 28.01 -15.77
C PRO A 488 6.45 26.95 -16.81
#